data_c8fea227a5547642a1e232b29de4b732
#
_entry.id   c8fea227a5547642a1e232b29de4b732
#
_cell.length_a   1.000
_cell.length_b   1.000
_cell.length_c   1.000
_cell.angle_alpha   90.00
_cell.angle_beta   90.00
_cell.angle_gamma   90.00
#
_symmetry.space_group_name_H-M   'P 1'
#
loop_
_entity.id
_entity.type
_entity.pdbx_description
1 polymer ?
#
loop_
_entity_poly.entity_id
_entity_poly.type
_entity_poly.pdbx_seq_one_letter_code
_entity_poly.pdbx_strand_id
1 'polypeptide(L)'
;MKKNCILLLLLTLVLAACNQKSPDADNVVQEEKVEKKDSENIIHRLPVLHGADTVKSGKNVYVIEVHREAFDSLGIVTDDMGYRYADNSLKISVRKNGSSLFNRTFKKKDFLHLLDAEFAKHSILDGCRFLQVHEGMVSFSLAVSYPDSDMSRPFKLNIGPDGSYMIVKNDDLEDEYISDSLSSDGV
;
A
#
# COMPACT_ATOMS: atom_id res chain seq x y z
N MET A 1 40.05 18.71 -60.28
CA MET A 1 40.14 19.82 -59.33
C MET A 1 38.93 20.74 -59.32
N LYS A 2 37.67 20.22 -59.30
CA LYS A 2 36.44 21.06 -59.30
C LYS A 2 35.44 20.69 -58.20
N LYS A 3 35.78 19.74 -57.30
CA LYS A 3 34.87 19.32 -56.25
C LYS A 3 35.09 19.95 -54.86
N ASN A 4 36.24 20.62 -54.66
CA ASN A 4 36.57 21.22 -53.35
C ASN A 4 36.16 22.70 -53.19
N CYS A 5 35.72 23.38 -54.28
CA CYS A 5 35.28 24.75 -54.20
C CYS A 5 33.82 24.92 -53.73
N ILE A 6 32.95 23.91 -53.91
CA ILE A 6 31.54 23.98 -53.51
C ILE A 6 31.39 23.76 -52.01
N LEU A 7 32.28 23.00 -51.39
CA LEU A 7 32.25 22.71 -49.94
C LEU A 7 32.64 23.92 -49.09
N LEU A 8 33.51 24.82 -49.67
CA LEU A 8 33.96 26.01 -48.94
C LEU A 8 32.95 27.17 -48.98
N LEU A 9 32.04 27.17 -49.95
CA LEU A 9 31.02 28.21 -50.09
C LEU A 9 29.81 27.98 -49.14
N LEU A 10 29.57 26.76 -48.71
CA LEU A 10 28.49 26.39 -47.77
C LEU A 10 28.85 26.63 -46.30
N LEU A 11 30.11 26.82 -45.97
CA LEU A 11 30.57 27.04 -44.60
C LEU A 11 30.57 28.50 -44.15
N THR A 12 30.38 29.47 -45.08
CA THR A 12 30.40 30.90 -44.77
C THR A 12 29.06 31.52 -44.50
N LEU A 13 27.96 30.78 -44.61
CA LEU A 13 26.61 31.31 -44.44
C LEU A 13 25.98 31.14 -43.03
N VAL A 14 26.71 30.57 -42.08
CA VAL A 14 26.18 30.24 -40.74
C VAL A 14 26.61 31.24 -39.64
N LEU A 15 27.39 32.28 -39.97
CA LEU A 15 27.92 33.22 -38.97
C LEU A 15 27.27 34.62 -38.93
N ALA A 16 26.10 34.81 -39.50
CA ALA A 16 25.48 36.14 -39.55
C ALA A 16 24.10 36.22 -38.83
N ALA A 17 23.88 35.46 -37.75
CA ALA A 17 22.66 35.57 -36.98
C ALA A 17 22.94 35.55 -35.47
N CYS A 18 23.70 36.48 -34.96
CA CYS A 18 23.78 36.79 -33.54
C CYS A 18 24.07 38.28 -33.37
N ASN A 19 23.07 39.10 -33.43
CA ASN A 19 23.05 40.39 -32.74
C ASN A 19 21.65 40.97 -32.71
N GLN A 20 20.87 40.64 -31.69
CA GLN A 20 19.76 41.53 -31.28
C GLN A 20 19.62 41.52 -29.76
N LYS A 21 19.62 42.72 -29.24
CA LYS A 21 19.51 43.20 -27.87
C LYS A 21 18.36 42.56 -27.11
N SER A 22 18.63 42.23 -25.84
CA SER A 22 17.63 42.04 -24.79
C SER A 22 16.72 43.28 -24.63
N PRO A 23 15.46 43.08 -24.41
CA PRO A 23 14.75 43.84 -23.37
C PRO A 23 14.33 42.86 -22.24
N ASP A 24 14.41 43.38 -21.05
CA ASP A 24 13.89 42.81 -19.83
C ASP A 24 12.44 42.33 -20.04
N ALA A 25 12.19 41.06 -19.76
CA ALA A 25 10.84 40.58 -19.58
C ALA A 25 10.90 39.50 -18.51
N ASP A 26 10.24 39.75 -17.41
CA ASP A 26 9.87 38.87 -16.36
C ASP A 26 9.59 37.47 -16.87
N ASN A 27 10.50 36.53 -16.59
CA ASN A 27 10.21 35.11 -16.66
C ASN A 27 9.33 34.79 -15.46
N VAL A 28 8.04 35.04 -15.61
CA VAL A 28 7.03 34.34 -14.85
C VAL A 28 7.18 32.87 -15.19
N VAL A 29 7.82 32.12 -14.28
CA VAL A 29 7.72 30.68 -14.23
C VAL A 29 6.23 30.38 -14.08
N GLN A 30 5.58 30.05 -15.20
CA GLN A 30 4.29 29.36 -15.15
C GLN A 30 4.60 27.96 -14.56
N GLU A 31 4.52 27.87 -13.23
CA GLU A 31 4.32 26.59 -12.59
C GLU A 31 3.11 25.92 -13.26
N GLU A 32 3.34 24.76 -13.80
CA GLU A 32 2.31 23.83 -14.26
C GLU A 32 1.33 23.54 -13.11
N LYS A 33 0.31 24.35 -13.02
CA LYS A 33 -0.80 24.21 -12.05
C LYS A 33 -1.95 23.39 -12.63
N VAL A 34 -1.69 22.54 -13.64
CA VAL A 34 -2.73 21.87 -14.42
C VAL A 34 -3.04 20.45 -13.95
N GLU A 35 -2.14 19.77 -13.24
CA GLU A 35 -2.40 18.37 -12.84
C GLU A 35 -3.06 18.17 -11.46
N LYS A 36 -3.08 19.18 -10.61
CA LYS A 36 -3.61 19.04 -9.24
C LYS A 36 -5.13 19.01 -9.13
N LYS A 37 -5.86 19.46 -10.13
CA LYS A 37 -7.31 19.67 -10.04
C LYS A 37 -8.15 18.44 -10.36
N ASP A 38 -7.62 17.48 -11.12
CA ASP A 38 -8.33 16.25 -11.46
C ASP A 38 -8.06 15.13 -10.45
N SER A 39 -6.94 15.16 -9.72
CA SER A 39 -6.59 14.15 -8.70
C SER A 39 -7.43 14.27 -7.41
N GLU A 40 -7.97 15.44 -7.09
CA GLU A 40 -8.74 15.67 -5.85
C GLU A 40 -10.07 14.91 -5.79
N ASN A 41 -10.60 14.44 -6.92
CA ASN A 41 -11.89 13.74 -6.96
C ASN A 41 -11.79 12.23 -7.16
N ILE A 42 -10.59 11.69 -7.41
CA ILE A 42 -10.39 10.26 -7.59
C ILE A 42 -10.32 9.59 -6.21
N ILE A 43 -11.13 8.56 -6.01
CA ILE A 43 -11.03 7.69 -4.84
C ILE A 43 -10.29 6.43 -5.26
N HIS A 44 -9.07 6.28 -4.75
CA HIS A 44 -8.25 5.09 -4.96
C HIS A 44 -8.78 3.92 -4.13
N ARG A 45 -8.63 2.73 -4.66
CA ARG A 45 -9.02 1.48 -3.98
C ARG A 45 -7.92 0.47 -4.14
N LEU A 46 -7.56 -0.18 -3.04
CA LEU A 46 -6.65 -1.32 -3.11
C LEU A 46 -7.30 -2.44 -3.95
N PRO A 47 -6.51 -3.21 -4.70
CA PRO A 47 -7.00 -4.40 -5.40
C PRO A 47 -7.70 -5.35 -4.43
N VAL A 48 -8.76 -6.02 -4.89
CA VAL A 48 -9.42 -7.04 -4.08
C VAL A 48 -8.42 -8.15 -3.75
N LEU A 49 -8.29 -8.47 -2.46
CA LEU A 49 -7.53 -9.62 -1.99
C LEU A 49 -8.49 -10.81 -1.81
N HIS A 50 -8.20 -11.90 -2.45
CA HIS A 50 -8.86 -13.18 -2.21
C HIS A 50 -7.80 -14.25 -2.00
N GLY A 51 -7.84 -14.94 -0.85
CA GLY A 51 -6.95 -16.03 -0.50
C GLY A 51 -7.74 -17.23 0.02
N ALA A 52 -7.28 -18.43 -0.33
CA ALA A 52 -7.83 -19.67 0.20
C ALA A 52 -6.71 -20.69 0.45
N ASP A 53 -6.70 -21.28 1.64
CA ASP A 53 -5.74 -22.28 2.06
C ASP A 53 -6.44 -23.51 2.64
N THR A 54 -5.84 -24.69 2.45
CA THR A 54 -6.27 -25.94 3.11
C THR A 54 -5.08 -26.53 3.84
N VAL A 55 -5.19 -26.59 5.17
CA VAL A 55 -4.11 -27.02 6.07
C VAL A 55 -4.53 -28.23 6.88
N LYS A 56 -3.66 -29.23 6.95
CA LYS A 56 -3.82 -30.37 7.86
C LYS A 56 -2.99 -30.13 9.12
N SER A 57 -3.62 -30.26 10.28
CA SER A 57 -2.96 -30.18 11.58
C SER A 57 -3.46 -31.32 12.46
N GLY A 58 -2.58 -32.30 12.72
CA GLY A 58 -2.95 -33.55 13.35
C GLY A 58 -4.02 -34.31 12.55
N LYS A 59 -5.14 -34.61 13.19
CA LYS A 59 -6.29 -35.28 12.57
C LYS A 59 -7.29 -34.32 11.91
N ASN A 60 -7.08 -33.03 12.04
CA ASN A 60 -8.01 -32.02 11.57
C ASN A 60 -7.58 -31.42 10.23
N VAL A 61 -8.57 -31.07 9.41
CA VAL A 61 -8.43 -30.32 8.17
C VAL A 61 -9.07 -28.95 8.37
N TYR A 62 -8.31 -27.89 8.10
CA TYR A 62 -8.77 -26.52 8.15
C TYR A 62 -8.85 -25.96 6.73
N VAL A 63 -9.99 -25.38 6.38
CA VAL A 63 -10.18 -24.59 5.16
C VAL A 63 -10.32 -23.13 5.57
N ILE A 64 -9.43 -22.30 5.06
CA ILE A 64 -9.26 -20.91 5.42
C ILE A 64 -9.55 -20.07 4.18
N GLU A 65 -10.42 -19.09 4.32
CA GLU A 65 -10.73 -18.14 3.25
C GLU A 65 -10.60 -16.71 3.78
N VAL A 66 -9.94 -15.86 2.99
CA VAL A 66 -9.74 -14.45 3.29
C VAL A 66 -10.23 -13.63 2.11
N HIS A 67 -11.00 -12.59 2.37
CA HIS A 67 -11.46 -11.63 1.37
C HIS A 67 -11.37 -10.21 1.90
N ARG A 68 -10.59 -9.35 1.24
CA ARG A 68 -10.53 -7.92 1.52
C ARG A 68 -11.03 -7.14 0.31
N GLU A 69 -11.89 -6.17 0.54
CA GLU A 69 -12.47 -5.31 -0.47
C GLU A 69 -12.72 -3.91 0.08
N ALA A 70 -12.50 -2.89 -0.77
CA ALA A 70 -12.71 -1.49 -0.44
C ALA A 70 -14.17 -1.08 -0.59
N PHE A 71 -14.68 -0.27 0.36
CA PHE A 71 -16.04 0.28 0.33
C PHE A 71 -16.04 1.75 0.76
N ASP A 72 -16.58 2.64 -0.06
CA ASP A 72 -16.69 4.07 0.24
C ASP A 72 -17.48 4.34 1.54
N SER A 73 -18.44 3.46 1.87
CA SER A 73 -19.24 3.54 3.10
C SER A 73 -18.46 3.29 4.39
N LEU A 74 -17.21 2.81 4.30
CA LEU A 74 -16.34 2.61 5.46
C LEU A 74 -15.54 3.87 5.82
N GLY A 75 -15.56 4.88 4.94
CA GLY A 75 -14.85 6.14 5.07
C GLY A 75 -13.77 6.30 4.00
N ILE A 76 -13.42 7.55 3.77
CA ILE A 76 -12.35 7.96 2.86
C ILE A 76 -11.21 8.53 3.70
N VAL A 77 -10.04 8.01 3.51
CA VAL A 77 -8.78 8.48 4.09
C VAL A 77 -8.08 9.37 3.08
N THR A 78 -7.48 10.46 3.54
CA THR A 78 -6.66 11.33 2.69
C THR A 78 -5.23 11.24 3.22
N ASP A 79 -4.28 10.96 2.32
CA ASP A 79 -2.86 10.96 2.63
C ASP A 79 -2.27 12.37 2.66
N ASP A 80 -0.97 12.48 3.00
CA ASP A 80 -0.27 13.76 3.13
C ASP A 80 -0.09 14.50 1.78
N MET A 81 -0.24 13.79 0.66
CA MET A 81 -0.18 14.36 -0.70
C MET A 81 -1.55 14.77 -1.22
N GLY A 82 -2.62 14.50 -0.48
CA GLY A 82 -4.00 14.83 -0.84
C GLY A 82 -4.72 13.75 -1.64
N TYR A 83 -4.13 12.57 -1.86
CA TYR A 83 -4.81 11.45 -2.50
C TYR A 83 -5.82 10.81 -1.54
N ARG A 84 -6.94 10.37 -2.10
CA ARG A 84 -8.08 9.85 -1.35
C ARG A 84 -8.21 8.34 -1.56
N TYR A 85 -8.35 7.60 -0.48
CA TYR A 85 -8.42 6.13 -0.48
C TYR A 85 -9.67 5.65 0.25
N ALA A 86 -10.41 4.72 -0.35
CA ALA A 86 -11.50 4.04 0.34
C ALA A 86 -10.93 3.02 1.34
N ASP A 87 -11.48 2.99 2.56
CA ASP A 87 -11.13 1.97 3.54
C ASP A 87 -11.70 0.60 3.19
N ASN A 88 -11.15 -0.46 3.78
CA ASN A 88 -11.46 -1.84 3.44
C ASN A 88 -12.25 -2.56 4.52
N SER A 89 -13.03 -3.56 4.11
CA SER A 89 -13.47 -4.65 4.97
C SER A 89 -12.64 -5.91 4.68
N LEU A 90 -12.41 -6.69 5.72
CA LEU A 90 -11.66 -7.94 5.69
C LEU A 90 -12.51 -9.05 6.27
N LYS A 91 -12.98 -9.96 5.44
CA LYS A 91 -13.70 -11.15 5.86
C LYS A 91 -12.73 -12.32 6.00
N ILE A 92 -12.78 -12.99 7.15
CA ILE A 92 -12.05 -14.23 7.43
C ILE A 92 -13.03 -15.33 7.77
N SER A 93 -12.92 -16.46 7.07
CA SER A 93 -13.70 -17.66 7.29
C SER A 93 -12.76 -18.84 7.54
N VAL A 94 -13.01 -19.58 8.59
CA VAL A 94 -12.28 -20.82 8.93
C VAL A 94 -13.28 -21.93 9.14
N ARG A 95 -13.13 -23.01 8.40
CA ARG A 95 -13.86 -24.27 8.63
C ARG A 95 -12.90 -25.34 9.13
N LYS A 96 -13.34 -26.11 10.12
CA LYS A 96 -12.62 -27.25 10.68
C LYS A 96 -13.40 -28.52 10.41
N ASN A 97 -12.80 -29.48 9.68
CA ASN A 97 -13.45 -30.75 9.31
C ASN A 97 -14.84 -30.54 8.65
N GLY A 98 -14.94 -29.51 7.79
CA GLY A 98 -16.18 -29.15 7.08
C GLY A 98 -17.15 -28.26 7.88
N SER A 99 -17.03 -28.18 9.22
CA SER A 99 -17.88 -27.33 10.07
C SER A 99 -17.31 -25.92 10.22
N SER A 100 -18.16 -24.90 10.27
CA SER A 100 -17.72 -23.53 10.52
C SER A 100 -17.13 -23.39 11.91
N LEU A 101 -15.86 -22.96 12.01
CA LEU A 101 -15.21 -22.62 13.26
C LEU A 101 -15.25 -21.12 13.51
N PHE A 102 -15.04 -20.32 12.47
CA PHE A 102 -14.98 -18.86 12.56
C PHE A 102 -15.48 -18.23 11.26
N ASN A 103 -16.25 -17.14 11.37
CA ASN A 103 -16.66 -16.35 10.22
C ASN A 103 -16.94 -14.92 10.69
N ARG A 104 -16.05 -13.98 10.36
CA ARG A 104 -16.15 -12.59 10.79
C ARG A 104 -15.62 -11.63 9.74
N THR A 105 -16.24 -10.44 9.66
CA THR A 105 -15.77 -9.30 8.89
C THR A 105 -15.19 -8.26 9.84
N PHE A 106 -13.93 -7.92 9.63
CA PHE A 106 -13.21 -6.86 10.33
C PHE A 106 -13.24 -5.58 9.53
N LYS A 107 -13.15 -4.47 10.23
CA LYS A 107 -13.02 -3.10 9.71
C LYS A 107 -11.94 -2.40 10.52
N LYS A 108 -11.35 -1.31 10.03
CA LYS A 108 -10.35 -0.54 10.77
C LYS A 108 -10.82 -0.17 12.20
N LYS A 109 -12.09 0.13 12.38
CA LYS A 109 -12.65 0.44 13.70
C LYS A 109 -12.43 -0.63 14.77
N ASP A 110 -12.27 -1.90 14.37
CA ASP A 110 -12.04 -3.01 15.30
C ASP A 110 -10.61 -2.97 15.88
N PHE A 111 -9.72 -2.14 15.32
CA PHE A 111 -8.31 -1.96 15.71
C PHE A 111 -8.03 -0.63 16.40
N LEU A 112 -8.98 0.32 16.44
CA LEU A 112 -8.75 1.68 16.93
C LEU A 112 -8.20 1.73 18.37
N HIS A 113 -8.58 0.78 19.21
CA HIS A 113 -8.11 0.71 20.60
C HIS A 113 -6.62 0.27 20.72
N LEU A 114 -6.03 -0.21 19.63
CA LEU A 114 -4.63 -0.63 19.50
C LEU A 114 -3.78 0.38 18.71
N LEU A 115 -4.39 1.41 18.11
CA LEU A 115 -3.74 2.42 17.29
C LEU A 115 -3.66 3.76 18.02
N ASP A 116 -2.66 4.55 17.72
CA ASP A 116 -2.69 5.98 18.04
C ASP A 116 -3.67 6.71 17.10
N ALA A 117 -4.25 7.81 17.60
CA ALA A 117 -5.34 8.50 16.91
C ALA A 117 -4.88 9.14 15.58
N GLU A 118 -3.65 9.65 15.53
CA GLU A 118 -3.11 10.29 14.32
C GLU A 118 -2.85 9.24 13.25
N PHE A 119 -2.24 8.10 13.60
CA PHE A 119 -2.05 7.01 12.67
C PHE A 119 -3.40 6.47 12.15
N ALA A 120 -4.38 6.28 13.03
CA ALA A 120 -5.71 5.78 12.65
C ALA A 120 -6.43 6.69 11.65
N LYS A 121 -6.19 8.01 11.71
CA LYS A 121 -6.82 9.01 10.85
C LYS A 121 -6.38 8.86 9.38
N HIS A 122 -5.09 8.54 9.15
CA HIS A 122 -4.48 8.50 7.81
C HIS A 122 -4.26 7.09 7.28
N SER A 123 -4.70 6.05 7.98
CA SER A 123 -4.50 4.65 7.64
C SER A 123 -5.77 3.94 7.17
N ILE A 124 -5.61 2.82 6.48
CA ILE A 124 -6.67 1.91 6.04
C ILE A 124 -6.39 0.50 6.53
N LEU A 125 -7.42 -0.34 6.65
CA LEU A 125 -7.22 -1.78 6.86
C LEU A 125 -6.65 -2.39 5.58
N ASP A 126 -5.39 -2.84 5.62
CA ASP A 126 -4.65 -3.17 4.40
C ASP A 126 -4.45 -4.67 4.23
N GLY A 127 -3.69 -5.30 5.11
CA GLY A 127 -3.15 -6.64 4.90
C GLY A 127 -3.84 -7.72 5.71
N CYS A 128 -3.84 -8.94 5.13
CA CYS A 128 -4.14 -10.17 5.86
C CYS A 128 -3.37 -11.33 5.24
N ARG A 129 -2.65 -12.07 6.07
CA ARG A 129 -1.94 -13.29 5.69
C ARG A 129 -2.19 -14.38 6.74
N PHE A 130 -2.58 -15.57 6.29
CA PHE A 130 -2.57 -16.76 7.12
C PHE A 130 -1.13 -17.09 7.53
N LEU A 131 -0.91 -17.42 8.80
CA LEU A 131 0.40 -17.79 9.33
C LEU A 131 0.50 -19.29 9.55
N GLN A 132 -0.34 -19.83 10.42
CA GLN A 132 -0.24 -21.25 10.82
C GLN A 132 -1.50 -21.76 11.53
N VAL A 133 -1.56 -23.09 11.65
CA VAL A 133 -2.39 -23.79 12.65
C VAL A 133 -1.46 -24.52 13.61
N HIS A 134 -1.48 -24.14 14.88
CA HIS A 134 -0.69 -24.76 15.94
C HIS A 134 -1.60 -25.08 17.14
N GLU A 135 -1.61 -26.34 17.58
CA GLU A 135 -2.43 -26.84 18.71
C GLU A 135 -3.93 -26.47 18.59
N GLY A 136 -4.44 -26.42 17.36
CA GLY A 136 -5.82 -26.06 17.08
C GLY A 136 -6.11 -24.56 17.04
N MET A 137 -5.14 -23.72 17.35
CA MET A 137 -5.19 -22.26 17.18
C MET A 137 -4.83 -21.90 15.74
N VAL A 138 -5.66 -21.08 15.10
CA VAL A 138 -5.41 -20.55 13.75
C VAL A 138 -4.95 -19.10 13.88
N SER A 139 -3.78 -18.78 13.31
CA SER A 139 -3.15 -17.47 13.43
C SER A 139 -3.05 -16.77 12.09
N PHE A 140 -3.29 -15.45 12.10
CA PHE A 140 -3.14 -14.55 10.97
C PHE A 140 -2.28 -13.34 11.34
N SER A 141 -1.53 -12.83 10.38
CA SER A 141 -0.98 -11.48 10.40
C SER A 141 -1.94 -10.54 9.68
N LEU A 142 -2.28 -9.44 10.34
CA LEU A 142 -3.12 -8.36 9.82
C LEU A 142 -2.33 -7.08 9.81
N ALA A 143 -2.68 -6.13 8.95
CA ALA A 143 -2.05 -4.82 8.92
C ALA A 143 -3.07 -3.70 8.75
N VAL A 144 -2.83 -2.60 9.45
CA VAL A 144 -3.40 -1.28 9.18
C VAL A 144 -2.25 -0.39 8.74
N SER A 145 -2.35 0.22 7.55
CA SER A 145 -1.23 0.89 6.90
C SER A 145 -1.64 2.26 6.35
N TYR A 146 -0.68 3.18 6.23
CA TYR A 146 -0.87 4.34 5.36
C TYR A 146 -0.92 3.87 3.91
N PRO A 147 -1.90 4.33 3.11
CA PRO A 147 -1.97 3.96 1.70
C PRO A 147 -0.67 4.32 0.95
N ASP A 148 -0.27 3.46 0.03
CA ASP A 148 0.92 3.64 -0.84
C ASP A 148 2.21 4.00 -0.09
N SER A 149 2.37 3.48 1.13
CA SER A 149 3.49 3.75 2.04
C SER A 149 3.94 2.45 2.73
N ASP A 150 5.16 2.44 3.22
CA ASP A 150 5.73 1.39 4.07
C ASP A 150 5.31 1.52 5.56
N MET A 151 4.64 2.62 5.93
CA MET A 151 4.16 2.84 7.28
C MET A 151 2.99 1.92 7.60
N SER A 152 3.23 0.92 8.44
CA SER A 152 2.26 -0.11 8.82
C SER A 152 2.26 -0.36 10.32
N ARG A 153 1.12 -0.82 10.84
CA ARG A 153 0.99 -1.37 12.19
C ARG A 153 0.51 -2.81 12.08
N PRO A 154 1.39 -3.76 12.37
CA PRO A 154 1.06 -5.18 12.29
C PRO A 154 0.29 -5.64 13.53
N PHE A 155 -0.65 -6.56 13.30
CA PHE A 155 -1.43 -7.21 14.34
C PHE A 155 -1.40 -8.72 14.13
N LYS A 156 -1.54 -9.46 15.22
CA LYS A 156 -1.76 -10.89 15.19
C LYS A 156 -3.19 -11.20 15.62
N LEU A 157 -3.94 -11.88 14.76
CA LEU A 157 -5.24 -12.45 15.09
C LEU A 157 -5.03 -13.93 15.40
N ASN A 158 -5.42 -14.35 16.60
CA ASN A 158 -5.44 -15.74 17.01
C ASN A 158 -6.89 -16.19 17.20
N ILE A 159 -7.26 -17.30 16.56
CA ILE A 159 -8.59 -17.92 16.65
C ILE A 159 -8.42 -19.25 17.38
N GLY A 160 -9.07 -19.38 18.51
CA GLY A 160 -9.05 -20.58 19.36
C GLY A 160 -9.79 -21.76 18.77
N PRO A 161 -9.58 -22.97 19.33
CA PRO A 161 -10.23 -24.20 18.88
C PRO A 161 -11.75 -24.21 19.10
N ASP A 162 -12.27 -23.29 19.90
CA ASP A 162 -13.70 -23.03 20.19
C ASP A 162 -14.30 -21.89 19.35
N GLY A 163 -13.47 -21.25 18.46
CA GLY A 163 -13.89 -20.11 17.67
C GLY A 163 -13.80 -18.77 18.39
N SER A 164 -13.37 -18.72 19.64
CA SER A 164 -12.99 -17.46 20.31
C SER A 164 -11.80 -16.83 19.57
N TYR A 165 -11.65 -15.50 19.68
CA TYR A 165 -10.52 -14.83 19.02
C TYR A 165 -9.96 -13.68 19.84
N MET A 166 -8.70 -13.36 19.57
CA MET A 166 -7.99 -12.23 20.16
C MET A 166 -7.13 -11.54 19.09
N ILE A 167 -7.12 -10.21 19.13
CA ILE A 167 -6.22 -9.37 18.31
C ILE A 167 -5.23 -8.72 19.25
N VAL A 168 -3.94 -8.83 18.94
CA VAL A 168 -2.84 -8.19 19.67
C VAL A 168 -1.93 -7.46 18.70
N LYS A 169 -1.18 -6.46 19.18
CA LYS A 169 -0.07 -5.89 18.40
C LYS A 169 0.95 -6.99 18.13
N ASN A 170 1.56 -6.95 16.96
CA ASN A 170 2.59 -7.91 16.59
C ASN A 170 3.95 -7.19 16.54
N ASP A 171 4.44 -6.83 17.73
CA ASP A 171 5.67 -6.06 17.91
C ASP A 171 6.90 -6.84 17.37
N ASP A 172 6.85 -8.18 17.33
CA ASP A 172 7.92 -9.03 16.77
C ASP A 172 8.20 -8.77 15.26
N LEU A 173 7.20 -8.26 14.50
CA LEU A 173 7.40 -7.92 13.09
C LEU A 173 7.93 -6.49 12.89
N GLU A 174 7.80 -5.59 13.85
CA GLU A 174 8.42 -4.26 13.80
C GLU A 174 9.96 -4.40 13.90
N ASP A 175 10.46 -5.34 14.71
CA ASP A 175 11.90 -5.58 14.88
C ASP A 175 12.54 -6.27 13.67
N GLU A 176 11.79 -7.10 12.92
CA GLU A 176 12.29 -7.80 11.73
C GLU A 176 12.51 -6.82 10.55
N TYR A 177 11.63 -5.84 10.37
CA TYR A 177 11.80 -4.79 9.35
C TYR A 177 12.96 -3.83 9.67
N ILE A 178 13.24 -3.55 10.93
CA ILE A 178 14.37 -2.70 11.35
C ILE A 178 15.69 -3.42 11.19
N SER A 179 15.75 -4.75 11.41
CA SER A 179 16.98 -5.53 11.30
C SER A 179 17.45 -5.69 9.84
N ASP A 180 16.55 -5.85 8.88
CA ASP A 180 16.89 -5.98 7.45
C ASP A 180 17.36 -4.65 6.84
N SER A 181 16.90 -3.51 7.35
CA SER A 181 17.35 -2.19 6.89
C SER A 181 18.75 -1.81 7.38
N LEU A 182 19.23 -2.42 8.47
CA LEU A 182 20.56 -2.15 9.05
C LEU A 182 21.65 -3.11 8.53
N SER A 183 21.31 -4.17 7.82
CA SER A 183 22.27 -5.15 7.32
C SER A 183 22.77 -4.91 5.89
N SER A 184 22.28 -3.88 5.19
CA SER A 184 22.67 -3.58 3.81
C SER A 184 23.81 -2.58 3.63
N ASP A 185 24.35 -2.01 4.72
CA ASP A 185 25.50 -1.11 4.67
C ASP A 185 26.75 -1.77 5.30
N GLY A 186 27.42 -2.61 4.52
CA GLY A 186 28.72 -3.13 4.97
C GLY A 186 29.29 -4.27 4.13
N VAL A 187 29.73 -4.00 2.91
CA VAL A 187 30.99 -4.52 2.31
C VAL A 187 31.40 -3.61 1.17
#